data_f2ac80fe12f9b053586764be2620aa0d
#
_entry.id   f2ac80fe12f9b053586764be2620aa0d
#
_cell.length_a   1.000
_cell.length_b   1.000
_cell.length_c   1.000
_cell.angle_alpha   90.00
_cell.angle_beta   90.00
_cell.angle_gamma   90.00
#
_symmetry.space_group_name_H-M   'P 1'
#
loop_
_entity.id
_entity.type
_entity.pdbx_description
1 polymer ?
#
loop_
_entity_poly.entity_id
_entity_poly.type
_entity_poly.pdbx_seq_one_letter_code
_entity_poly.pdbx_strand_id
1 'polypeptide(L)'
;MDEQNLNELAKKATLNFNPMSPLRKKTKNRRVTELIDINPVDEYRRVFGVYQLCQCMMAKPEPGHAYHIITGGNVDLLAHLQWVMLHWPKIKHVFLSCWAISSPDILLLARMLDEKKIGTLELLLGEIFPTKFKMEWKKLMEMYDAGVITNIFQSTIHSKVMLIHCDDDTKIVIESSANCNMNPRVEQSCVTLNDDLYDFYYSYLRAIIDNEEARYVARETTKKVMNDGNKADITDDEGLTLFG
;
A
#
# COMPACT_ATOMS: atom_id res chain seq x y z
N MET A 1 -17.21 -9.91 14.65
CA MET A 1 -16.07 -9.71 15.59
C MET A 1 -16.67 -9.09 16.83
N ASP A 2 -16.51 -9.71 17.98
CA ASP A 2 -17.19 -9.20 19.17
C ASP A 2 -16.42 -8.00 19.76
N GLU A 3 -17.12 -7.19 20.52
CA GLU A 3 -16.63 -5.96 21.15
C GLU A 3 -15.41 -6.22 22.07
N GLN A 4 -15.25 -7.44 22.56
CA GLN A 4 -14.11 -7.87 23.37
C GLN A 4 -12.82 -7.94 22.57
N ASN A 5 -12.86 -8.38 21.33
CA ASN A 5 -11.70 -8.46 20.43
C ASN A 5 -11.21 -7.07 20.00
N LEU A 6 -12.13 -6.13 19.78
CA LEU A 6 -11.79 -4.72 19.49
C LEU A 6 -11.16 -4.03 20.72
N ASN A 7 -11.69 -4.31 21.90
CA ASN A 7 -11.14 -3.78 23.13
C ASN A 7 -9.77 -4.39 23.49
N GLU A 8 -9.50 -5.65 23.13
CA GLU A 8 -8.18 -6.25 23.29
C GLU A 8 -7.14 -5.68 22.33
N LEU A 9 -7.51 -5.43 21.06
CA LEU A 9 -6.68 -4.72 20.10
C LEU A 9 -6.38 -3.29 20.55
N ALA A 10 -7.37 -2.58 21.06
CA ALA A 10 -7.22 -1.23 21.62
C ALA A 10 -6.32 -1.24 22.87
N LYS A 11 -6.46 -2.21 23.75
CA LYS A 11 -5.59 -2.39 24.93
C LYS A 11 -4.16 -2.74 24.53
N LYS A 12 -3.94 -3.59 23.55
CA LYS A 12 -2.59 -3.88 23.02
C LYS A 12 -1.93 -2.64 22.41
N ALA A 13 -2.70 -1.80 21.72
CA ALA A 13 -2.21 -0.55 21.17
C ALA A 13 -1.85 0.49 22.24
N THR A 14 -2.59 0.54 23.36
CA THR A 14 -2.37 1.53 24.43
C THR A 14 -1.37 1.07 25.49
N LEU A 15 -1.25 -0.23 25.77
CA LEU A 15 -0.37 -0.76 26.82
C LEU A 15 1.12 -0.71 26.48
N ASN A 16 1.50 -0.55 25.21
CA ASN A 16 2.89 -0.48 24.76
C ASN A 16 3.37 0.95 24.46
N PHE A 17 2.56 1.97 24.74
CA PHE A 17 2.95 3.35 24.46
C PHE A 17 3.71 3.96 25.63
N ASN A 18 5.03 4.04 25.50
CA ASN A 18 5.88 4.89 26.32
C ASN A 18 6.47 6.03 25.45
N PRO A 19 5.84 7.23 25.44
CA PRO A 19 6.27 8.34 24.61
C PRO A 19 7.64 8.93 24.98
N MET A 20 8.26 8.47 26.06
CA MET A 20 9.48 9.04 26.63
C MET A 20 10.68 8.07 26.63
N SER A 21 10.70 7.11 25.72
CA SER A 21 11.90 6.27 25.56
C SER A 21 13.05 7.10 24.97
N PRO A 22 14.16 7.34 25.69
CA PRO A 22 15.26 8.15 25.17
C PRO A 22 15.93 7.47 23.98
N LEU A 23 16.15 8.24 22.91
CA LEU A 23 16.93 7.85 21.73
C LEU A 23 18.27 7.23 22.16
N ARG A 24 18.44 5.94 21.98
CA ARG A 24 19.70 5.24 22.26
C ARG A 24 20.81 5.81 21.37
N LYS A 25 21.83 6.39 22.01
CA LYS A 25 23.06 6.80 21.33
C LYS A 25 23.73 5.58 20.68
N LYS A 26 24.06 5.69 19.38
CA LYS A 26 24.85 4.71 18.64
C LYS A 26 26.21 4.53 19.28
N THR A 27 26.50 3.38 19.86
CA THR A 27 27.83 2.95 20.22
C THR A 27 28.47 2.21 19.04
N LYS A 28 29.63 2.70 18.60
CA LYS A 28 30.49 2.04 17.60
C LYS A 28 31.09 0.73 18.18
N ASN A 29 31.10 -0.30 17.31
CA ASN A 29 31.78 -1.58 17.43
C ASN A 29 31.13 -2.64 18.32
N ARG A 30 30.35 -3.54 17.66
CA ARG A 30 30.37 -4.98 17.98
C ARG A 30 29.83 -5.78 16.79
N ARG A 31 30.40 -6.98 16.57
CA ARG A 31 29.94 -7.97 15.58
C ARG A 31 28.43 -8.15 15.74
N VAL A 32 27.71 -7.76 14.74
CA VAL A 32 26.26 -7.69 14.74
C VAL A 32 25.73 -9.07 14.42
N THR A 33 25.04 -9.66 15.36
CA THR A 33 23.96 -10.59 15.04
C THR A 33 22.91 -9.69 14.37
N GLU A 34 22.61 -9.94 13.10
CA GLU A 34 21.62 -9.13 12.38
C GLU A 34 20.26 -9.28 13.02
N LEU A 35 19.90 -8.30 13.82
CA LEU A 35 18.55 -8.07 14.23
C LEU A 35 17.89 -7.35 13.06
N ILE A 36 16.89 -7.95 12.42
CA ILE A 36 15.97 -7.21 11.55
C ILE A 36 15.17 -6.31 12.48
N ASP A 37 15.62 -5.07 12.60
CA ASP A 37 14.88 -4.04 13.31
C ASP A 37 13.69 -3.64 12.43
N ILE A 38 12.58 -4.35 12.61
CA ILE A 38 11.29 -3.89 12.10
C ILE A 38 11.02 -2.61 12.88
N ASN A 39 11.03 -1.48 12.19
CA ASN A 39 10.84 -0.19 12.83
C ASN A 39 9.50 -0.20 13.60
N PRO A 40 9.50 -0.35 14.92
CA PRO A 40 8.27 -0.52 15.70
C PRO A 40 7.35 0.71 15.61
N VAL A 41 7.89 1.87 15.20
CA VAL A 41 7.12 3.10 15.02
C VAL A 41 6.17 2.99 13.82
N ASP A 42 6.62 2.38 12.73
CA ASP A 42 5.77 2.23 11.53
C ASP A 42 4.67 1.19 11.76
N GLU A 43 5.00 0.09 12.43
CA GLU A 43 4.00 -0.92 12.82
C GLU A 43 2.96 -0.33 13.77
N TYR A 44 3.40 0.44 14.77
CA TYR A 44 2.51 1.11 15.70
C TYR A 44 1.57 2.12 15.02
N ARG A 45 2.08 2.95 14.13
CA ARG A 45 1.28 3.93 13.39
C ARG A 45 0.21 3.24 12.55
N ARG A 46 0.54 2.12 11.93
CA ARG A 46 -0.40 1.34 11.13
C ARG A 46 -1.50 0.74 11.99
N VAL A 47 -1.16 0.13 13.12
CA VAL A 47 -2.15 -0.39 14.09
C VAL A 47 -3.07 0.73 14.56
N PHE A 48 -2.52 1.91 14.81
CA PHE A 48 -3.31 3.08 15.20
C PHE A 48 -4.23 3.56 14.07
N GLY A 49 -3.76 3.58 12.82
CA GLY A 49 -4.57 3.91 11.65
C GLY A 49 -5.75 2.95 11.47
N VAL A 50 -5.52 1.65 11.57
CA VAL A 50 -6.58 0.63 11.54
C VAL A 50 -7.56 0.80 12.69
N TYR A 51 -7.06 1.08 13.89
CA TYR A 51 -7.91 1.38 15.05
C TYR A 51 -8.80 2.60 14.83
N GLN A 52 -8.27 3.68 14.25
CA GLN A 52 -9.06 4.86 13.89
C GLN A 52 -10.17 4.51 12.89
N LEU A 53 -9.89 3.70 11.88
CA LEU A 53 -10.89 3.20 10.93
C LEU A 53 -11.96 2.37 11.66
N CYS A 54 -11.57 1.49 12.58
CA CYS A 54 -12.51 0.72 13.39
C CYS A 54 -13.41 1.61 14.25
N GLN A 55 -12.90 2.71 14.77
CA GLN A 55 -13.72 3.66 15.55
C GLN A 55 -14.74 4.42 14.69
N CYS A 56 -14.35 4.78 13.46
CA CYS A 56 -15.26 5.47 12.53
C CYS A 56 -16.28 4.52 11.89
N MET A 57 -15.86 3.26 11.64
CA MET A 57 -16.66 2.26 10.93
C MET A 57 -16.61 0.94 11.71
N MET A 58 -17.34 0.88 12.84
CA MET A 58 -17.35 -0.30 13.72
C MET A 58 -18.08 -1.49 13.11
N ALA A 59 -19.13 -1.21 12.33
CA ALA A 59 -19.90 -2.25 11.66
C ALA A 59 -19.26 -2.67 10.33
N LYS A 60 -19.54 -3.90 9.90
CA LYS A 60 -19.24 -4.36 8.57
C LYS A 60 -19.93 -3.45 7.55
N PRO A 61 -19.22 -2.92 6.54
CA PRO A 61 -19.84 -2.09 5.52
C PRO A 61 -20.94 -2.81 4.76
N GLU A 62 -21.96 -2.06 4.37
CA GLU A 62 -23.12 -2.60 3.68
C GLU A 62 -23.04 -2.35 2.16
N PRO A 63 -23.49 -3.30 1.33
CA PRO A 63 -23.56 -3.12 -0.11
C PRO A 63 -24.41 -1.90 -0.50
N GLY A 64 -23.98 -1.19 -1.55
CA GLY A 64 -24.66 0.01 -2.05
C GLY A 64 -24.39 1.28 -1.24
N HIS A 65 -23.54 1.21 -0.20
CA HIS A 65 -23.13 2.38 0.58
C HIS A 65 -21.74 2.86 0.20
N ALA A 66 -21.52 4.16 0.34
CA ALA A 66 -20.22 4.82 0.21
C ALA A 66 -19.87 5.52 1.53
N TYR A 67 -18.69 5.22 2.07
CA TYR A 67 -18.20 5.75 3.35
C TYR A 67 -17.08 6.74 3.08
N HIS A 68 -17.37 8.03 3.23
CA HIS A 68 -16.37 9.09 3.07
C HIS A 68 -15.66 9.36 4.39
N ILE A 69 -14.34 9.34 4.37
CA ILE A 69 -13.50 9.42 5.55
C ILE A 69 -12.48 10.53 5.35
N ILE A 70 -12.27 11.34 6.38
CA ILE A 70 -11.14 12.29 6.46
C ILE A 70 -10.30 11.88 7.66
N THR A 71 -8.99 11.72 7.42
CA THR A 71 -8.03 11.26 8.43
C THR A 71 -6.92 12.27 8.66
N GLY A 72 -6.33 12.23 9.85
CA GLY A 72 -5.19 13.09 10.22
C GLY A 72 -3.81 12.60 9.71
N GLY A 73 -3.78 11.72 8.69
CA GLY A 73 -2.53 11.27 8.06
C GLY A 73 -1.92 9.99 8.62
N ASN A 74 -2.62 9.28 9.50
CA ASN A 74 -2.15 7.98 10.02
C ASN A 74 -2.81 6.78 9.31
N VAL A 75 -3.63 7.04 8.32
CA VAL A 75 -4.37 6.03 7.56
C VAL A 75 -3.94 6.11 6.10
N ASP A 76 -3.28 5.08 5.63
CA ASP A 76 -2.90 4.90 4.22
C ASP A 76 -3.79 3.83 3.56
N LEU A 77 -3.56 3.56 2.28
CA LEU A 77 -4.31 2.54 1.55
C LEU A 77 -4.21 1.15 2.20
N LEU A 78 -3.05 0.77 2.74
CA LEU A 78 -2.91 -0.55 3.36
C LEU A 78 -3.55 -0.64 4.74
N ALA A 79 -3.73 0.48 5.45
CA ALA A 79 -4.55 0.49 6.66
C ALA A 79 -6.02 0.16 6.34
N HIS A 80 -6.55 0.66 5.21
CA HIS A 80 -7.87 0.28 4.74
C HIS A 80 -7.96 -1.20 4.37
N LEU A 81 -6.93 -1.75 3.68
CA LEU A 81 -6.88 -3.18 3.37
C LEU A 81 -6.91 -4.02 4.64
N GLN A 82 -6.10 -3.68 5.63
CA GLN A 82 -6.10 -4.38 6.92
C GLN A 82 -7.45 -4.28 7.63
N TRP A 83 -8.09 -3.11 7.58
CA TRP A 83 -9.42 -2.93 8.14
C TRP A 83 -10.46 -3.80 7.40
N VAL A 84 -10.43 -3.85 6.06
CA VAL A 84 -11.29 -4.76 5.27
C VAL A 84 -11.08 -6.21 5.71
N MET A 85 -9.84 -6.62 5.93
CA MET A 85 -9.51 -8.00 6.35
C MET A 85 -10.01 -8.38 7.75
N LEU A 86 -10.41 -7.42 8.58
CA LEU A 86 -11.10 -7.72 9.84
C LEU A 86 -12.52 -8.24 9.59
N HIS A 87 -13.14 -7.85 8.48
CA HIS A 87 -14.50 -8.26 8.09
C HIS A 87 -14.50 -9.39 7.05
N TRP A 88 -13.47 -9.45 6.21
CA TRP A 88 -13.24 -10.46 5.17
C TRP A 88 -11.81 -11.00 5.30
N PRO A 89 -11.60 -12.04 6.15
CA PRO A 89 -10.25 -12.54 6.45
C PRO A 89 -9.49 -13.11 5.25
N LYS A 90 -10.20 -13.44 4.18
CA LYS A 90 -9.64 -13.92 2.91
C LYS A 90 -10.10 -13.06 1.75
N ILE A 91 -9.18 -12.73 0.88
CA ILE A 91 -9.37 -11.89 -0.29
C ILE A 91 -8.91 -12.68 -1.52
N LYS A 92 -9.75 -12.82 -2.53
CA LYS A 92 -9.41 -13.49 -3.79
C LYS A 92 -8.40 -12.69 -4.58
N HIS A 93 -8.64 -11.38 -4.70
CA HIS A 93 -7.85 -10.53 -5.56
C HIS A 93 -7.77 -9.11 -5.01
N VAL A 94 -6.59 -8.51 -5.12
CA VAL A 94 -6.35 -7.08 -4.89
C VAL A 94 -5.73 -6.49 -6.15
N PHE A 95 -6.35 -5.44 -6.70
CA PHE A 95 -5.74 -4.57 -7.69
C PHE A 95 -5.43 -3.24 -7.01
N LEU A 96 -4.17 -2.86 -6.97
CA LEU A 96 -3.71 -1.65 -6.32
C LEU A 96 -3.08 -0.69 -7.34
N SER A 97 -3.71 0.46 -7.55
CA SER A 97 -3.16 1.58 -8.31
C SER A 97 -2.67 2.64 -7.32
N CYS A 98 -1.36 2.95 -7.33
CA CYS A 98 -0.82 4.03 -6.50
C CYS A 98 0.49 4.59 -7.08
N TRP A 99 0.83 5.80 -6.65
CA TRP A 99 2.05 6.45 -7.10
C TRP A 99 3.30 6.00 -6.32
N ALA A 100 3.16 5.64 -5.04
CA ALA A 100 4.27 5.24 -4.17
C ALA A 100 3.85 4.17 -3.16
N ILE A 101 4.76 3.22 -2.93
CA ILE A 101 4.65 2.19 -1.88
C ILE A 101 5.94 2.21 -1.06
N SER A 102 5.85 2.22 0.25
CA SER A 102 7.01 2.19 1.13
C SER A 102 7.54 0.76 1.33
N SER A 103 8.80 0.64 1.75
CA SER A 103 9.41 -0.67 2.05
C SER A 103 8.64 -1.47 3.12
N PRO A 104 8.18 -0.88 4.25
CA PRO A 104 7.34 -1.59 5.21
C PRO A 104 6.03 -2.11 4.62
N ASP A 105 5.43 -1.34 3.69
CA ASP A 105 4.17 -1.72 3.03
C ASP A 105 4.35 -2.89 2.07
N ILE A 106 5.46 -2.91 1.35
CA ILE A 106 5.83 -4.05 0.50
C ILE A 106 5.98 -5.32 1.33
N LEU A 107 6.65 -5.24 2.48
CA LEU A 107 6.82 -6.38 3.39
C LEU A 107 5.50 -6.85 3.98
N LEU A 108 4.58 -5.93 4.26
CA LEU A 108 3.23 -6.27 4.73
C LEU A 108 2.45 -7.01 3.65
N LEU A 109 2.45 -6.51 2.41
CA LEU A 109 1.82 -7.20 1.27
C LEU A 109 2.42 -8.59 1.05
N ALA A 110 3.76 -8.71 1.11
CA ALA A 110 4.45 -10.00 1.00
C ALA A 110 3.95 -10.99 2.05
N ARG A 111 3.84 -10.57 3.32
CA ARG A 111 3.33 -11.39 4.40
C ARG A 111 1.89 -11.82 4.16
N MET A 112 1.02 -10.92 3.71
CA MET A 112 -0.39 -11.23 3.44
C MET A 112 -0.54 -12.27 2.31
N LEU A 113 0.32 -12.21 1.30
CA LEU A 113 0.38 -13.18 0.20
C LEU A 113 0.92 -14.54 0.68
N ASP A 114 2.01 -14.54 1.45
CA ASP A 114 2.62 -15.75 2.02
C ASP A 114 1.65 -16.48 2.98
N GLU A 115 0.95 -15.73 3.82
CA GLU A 115 -0.10 -16.25 4.71
C GLU A 115 -1.40 -16.64 3.97
N LYS A 116 -1.44 -16.51 2.64
CA LYS A 116 -2.62 -16.78 1.79
C LYS A 116 -3.90 -16.04 2.23
N LYS A 117 -3.71 -14.87 2.80
CA LYS A 117 -4.79 -13.92 3.11
C LYS A 117 -5.26 -13.18 1.86
N ILE A 118 -4.34 -12.99 0.91
CA ILE A 118 -4.61 -12.47 -0.43
C ILE A 118 -4.23 -13.58 -1.43
N GLY A 119 -5.13 -13.89 -2.35
CA GLY A 119 -4.90 -14.90 -3.38
C GLY A 119 -4.01 -14.39 -4.50
N THR A 120 -4.35 -13.23 -5.06
CA THR A 120 -3.61 -12.58 -6.16
C THR A 120 -3.48 -11.09 -5.94
N LEU A 121 -2.35 -10.52 -6.35
CA LEU A 121 -2.06 -9.08 -6.25
C LEU A 121 -1.56 -8.56 -7.60
N GLU A 122 -2.24 -7.54 -8.11
CA GLU A 122 -1.80 -6.75 -9.27
C GLU A 122 -1.48 -5.32 -8.83
N LEU A 123 -0.35 -4.79 -9.32
CA LEU A 123 0.12 -3.44 -9.02
C LEU A 123 0.19 -2.61 -10.29
N LEU A 124 -0.43 -1.43 -10.27
CA LEU A 124 -0.24 -0.39 -11.28
C LEU A 124 0.43 0.82 -10.62
N LEU A 125 1.68 1.06 -10.97
CA LEU A 125 2.53 2.06 -10.34
C LEU A 125 2.81 3.24 -11.25
N GLY A 126 3.08 4.42 -10.65
CA GLY A 126 3.52 5.58 -11.41
C GLY A 126 4.81 5.33 -12.17
N GLU A 127 4.93 5.88 -13.38
CA GLU A 127 6.07 5.67 -14.30
C GLU A 127 7.44 5.99 -13.67
N ILE A 128 7.49 6.97 -12.77
CA ILE A 128 8.73 7.39 -12.11
C ILE A 128 9.11 6.51 -10.92
N PHE A 129 8.26 5.55 -10.51
CA PHE A 129 8.49 4.72 -9.33
C PHE A 129 9.84 3.98 -9.38
N PRO A 130 10.24 3.33 -10.49
CA PRO A 130 11.52 2.60 -10.56
C PRO A 130 12.75 3.49 -10.40
N THR A 131 12.67 4.73 -10.85
CA THR A 131 13.79 5.66 -10.81
C THR A 131 13.88 6.39 -9.47
N LYS A 132 12.75 6.75 -8.89
CA LYS A 132 12.65 7.50 -7.64
C LYS A 132 12.76 6.61 -6.40
N PHE A 133 12.20 5.41 -6.44
CA PHE A 133 12.11 4.47 -5.32
C PHE A 133 12.85 3.17 -5.62
N LYS A 134 14.15 3.27 -5.93
CA LYS A 134 14.98 2.16 -6.44
C LYS A 134 15.00 0.92 -5.52
N MET A 135 15.03 1.13 -4.21
CA MET A 135 15.08 0.01 -3.25
C MET A 135 13.74 -0.72 -3.16
N GLU A 136 12.65 0.03 -3.14
CA GLU A 136 11.28 -0.49 -3.15
C GLU A 136 11.01 -1.22 -4.46
N TRP A 137 11.41 -0.62 -5.57
CA TRP A 137 11.30 -1.23 -6.89
C TRP A 137 12.03 -2.57 -6.96
N LYS A 138 13.27 -2.62 -6.48
CA LYS A 138 14.05 -3.86 -6.44
C LYS A 138 13.33 -4.95 -5.66
N LYS A 139 12.78 -4.63 -4.47
CA LYS A 139 12.02 -5.59 -3.66
C LYS A 139 10.78 -6.11 -4.38
N LEU A 140 10.03 -5.21 -5.02
CA LEU A 140 8.83 -5.60 -5.78
C LEU A 140 9.19 -6.53 -6.95
N MET A 141 10.30 -6.26 -7.64
CA MET A 141 10.77 -7.12 -8.73
C MET A 141 11.24 -8.49 -8.23
N GLU A 142 11.93 -8.55 -7.09
CA GLU A 142 12.29 -9.82 -6.46
C GLU A 142 11.05 -10.66 -6.12
N MET A 143 9.99 -10.03 -5.60
CA MET A 143 8.71 -10.68 -5.31
C MET A 143 7.99 -11.13 -6.59
N TYR A 144 8.02 -10.32 -7.64
CA TYR A 144 7.44 -10.66 -8.94
C TYR A 144 8.18 -11.85 -9.58
N ASP A 145 9.51 -11.82 -9.57
CA ASP A 145 10.35 -12.90 -10.11
C ASP A 145 10.18 -14.22 -9.33
N ALA A 146 9.90 -14.13 -8.04
CA ALA A 146 9.58 -15.27 -7.19
C ALA A 146 8.12 -15.77 -7.37
N GLY A 147 7.30 -15.11 -8.19
CA GLY A 147 5.89 -15.45 -8.42
C GLY A 147 4.95 -15.12 -7.25
N VAL A 148 5.42 -14.27 -6.31
CA VAL A 148 4.63 -13.82 -5.15
C VAL A 148 3.61 -12.75 -5.57
N ILE A 149 4.02 -11.81 -6.43
CA ILE A 149 3.12 -10.82 -7.04
C ILE A 149 2.69 -11.33 -8.40
N THR A 150 1.40 -11.23 -8.71
CA THR A 150 0.84 -11.74 -9.95
C THR A 150 1.27 -10.89 -11.14
N ASN A 151 1.12 -9.57 -11.05
CA ASN A 151 1.50 -8.63 -12.11
C ASN A 151 1.97 -7.29 -11.53
N ILE A 152 2.92 -6.66 -12.22
CA ILE A 152 3.36 -5.28 -11.98
C ILE A 152 3.35 -4.52 -13.29
N PHE A 153 2.63 -3.40 -13.31
CA PHE A 153 2.52 -2.50 -14.44
C PHE A 153 2.97 -1.08 -14.08
N GLN A 154 3.34 -0.31 -15.07
CA GLN A 154 3.71 1.10 -14.93
C GLN A 154 2.97 1.95 -15.94
N SER A 155 2.50 3.12 -15.51
CA SER A 155 1.89 4.11 -16.40
C SER A 155 1.99 5.51 -15.81
N THR A 156 1.69 6.52 -16.63
CA THR A 156 1.54 7.91 -16.20
C THR A 156 0.25 8.05 -15.38
N ILE A 157 0.30 7.63 -14.11
CA ILE A 157 -0.83 7.67 -13.21
C ILE A 157 -0.49 8.41 -11.92
N HIS A 158 -1.51 9.02 -11.33
CA HIS A 158 -1.46 9.56 -9.96
C HIS A 158 -2.65 9.10 -9.11
N SER A 159 -3.43 8.15 -9.61
CA SER A 159 -4.56 7.54 -8.89
C SER A 159 -4.09 6.77 -7.66
N LYS A 160 -4.91 6.76 -6.62
CA LYS A 160 -4.77 5.90 -5.46
C LYS A 160 -6.11 5.20 -5.29
N VAL A 161 -6.19 4.06 -5.95
CA VAL A 161 -7.40 3.23 -5.99
C VAL A 161 -7.01 1.81 -5.66
N MET A 162 -7.76 1.20 -4.76
CA MET A 162 -7.63 -0.21 -4.44
C MET A 162 -8.95 -0.90 -4.72
N LEU A 163 -8.90 -1.94 -5.52
CA LEU A 163 -10.03 -2.82 -5.80
C LEU A 163 -9.81 -4.12 -5.06
N ILE A 164 -10.79 -4.52 -4.26
CA ILE A 164 -10.71 -5.72 -3.44
C ILE A 164 -11.88 -6.63 -3.80
N HIS A 165 -11.56 -7.85 -4.20
CA HIS A 165 -12.55 -8.91 -4.42
C HIS A 165 -12.40 -9.94 -3.29
N CYS A 166 -13.38 -10.00 -2.42
CA CYS A 166 -13.38 -10.85 -1.24
C CYS A 166 -13.76 -12.31 -1.59
N ASP A 167 -13.56 -13.21 -0.64
CA ASP A 167 -13.83 -14.65 -0.82
C ASP A 167 -15.32 -14.95 -0.96
N ASP A 168 -16.19 -14.13 -0.37
CA ASP A 168 -17.65 -14.20 -0.46
C ASP A 168 -18.23 -13.44 -1.69
N ASP A 169 -17.41 -13.12 -2.67
CA ASP A 169 -17.72 -12.33 -3.87
C ASP A 169 -18.05 -10.85 -3.63
N THR A 170 -17.94 -10.35 -2.41
CA THR A 170 -18.05 -8.92 -2.15
C THR A 170 -16.95 -8.14 -2.87
N LYS A 171 -17.33 -7.12 -3.62
CA LYS A 171 -16.45 -6.20 -4.32
C LYS A 171 -16.39 -4.85 -3.60
N ILE A 172 -15.19 -4.39 -3.29
CA ILE A 172 -14.94 -3.15 -2.56
C ILE A 172 -14.03 -2.26 -3.38
N VAL A 173 -14.39 -1.00 -3.50
CA VAL A 173 -13.57 0.06 -4.09
C VAL A 173 -13.11 0.99 -2.98
N ILE A 174 -11.82 1.24 -2.90
CA ILE A 174 -11.24 2.25 -2.01
C ILE A 174 -10.53 3.28 -2.85
N GLU A 175 -11.05 4.50 -2.82
CA GLU A 175 -10.45 5.69 -3.43
C GLU A 175 -9.79 6.50 -2.33
N SER A 176 -8.57 6.99 -2.55
CA SER A 176 -7.87 7.76 -1.52
C SER A 176 -6.98 8.85 -2.11
N SER A 177 -6.71 9.88 -1.34
CA SER A 177 -5.60 10.80 -1.61
C SER A 177 -4.26 10.24 -1.08
N ALA A 178 -4.30 9.31 -0.12
CA ALA A 178 -3.12 8.68 0.45
C ALA A 178 -2.53 7.60 -0.46
N ASN A 179 -1.21 7.55 -0.56
CA ASN A 179 -0.49 6.41 -1.14
C ASN A 179 -0.36 5.25 -0.15
N CYS A 180 0.37 4.19 -0.56
CA CYS A 180 0.81 3.12 0.34
C CYS A 180 2.11 3.54 1.05
N ASN A 181 2.04 4.65 1.74
CA ASN A 181 3.09 5.13 2.62
C ASN A 181 2.46 6.02 3.69
N MET A 182 2.97 5.92 4.89
CA MET A 182 2.48 6.75 5.99
C MET A 182 2.91 8.20 5.77
N ASN A 183 1.93 9.10 5.72
CA ASN A 183 2.12 10.52 5.55
C ASN A 183 1.37 11.27 6.68
N PRO A 184 2.00 12.20 7.40
CA PRO A 184 1.36 12.96 8.47
C PRO A 184 0.48 14.10 7.94
N ARG A 185 -0.12 13.94 6.77
CA ARG A 185 -1.03 14.92 6.16
C ARG A 185 -2.48 14.51 6.35
N VAL A 186 -3.37 15.48 6.30
CA VAL A 186 -4.80 15.19 6.20
C VAL A 186 -5.06 14.50 4.86
N GLU A 187 -5.66 13.34 4.92
CA GLU A 187 -5.98 12.55 3.74
C GLU A 187 -7.49 12.25 3.74
N GLN A 188 -8.04 12.14 2.54
CA GLN A 188 -9.42 11.71 2.33
C GLN A 188 -9.46 10.33 1.69
N SER A 189 -10.49 9.56 2.01
CA SER A 189 -10.77 8.29 1.34
C SER A 189 -12.27 8.04 1.26
N CYS A 190 -12.64 7.19 0.31
CA CYS A 190 -13.98 6.67 0.16
C CYS A 190 -13.90 5.16 0.04
N VAL A 191 -14.70 4.47 0.85
CA VAL A 191 -14.88 3.02 0.77
C VAL A 191 -16.27 2.74 0.26
N THR A 192 -16.39 2.10 -0.89
CA THR A 192 -17.67 1.84 -1.56
C THR A 192 -17.81 0.35 -1.85
N LEU A 193 -18.96 -0.21 -1.47
CA LEU A 193 -19.34 -1.58 -1.82
C LEU A 193 -20.36 -1.52 -2.95
N ASN A 194 -19.88 -1.60 -4.18
CA ASN A 194 -20.71 -1.51 -5.37
C ASN A 194 -20.02 -2.22 -6.54
N ASP A 195 -20.69 -3.19 -7.14
CA ASP A 195 -20.14 -4.03 -8.20
C ASP A 195 -19.90 -3.24 -9.49
N ASP A 196 -20.84 -2.35 -9.86
CA ASP A 196 -20.73 -1.54 -11.08
C ASP A 196 -19.55 -0.58 -10.98
N LEU A 197 -19.33 0.04 -9.81
CA LEU A 197 -18.18 0.92 -9.58
C LEU A 197 -16.86 0.13 -9.61
N TYR A 198 -16.84 -1.07 -9.03
CA TYR A 198 -15.66 -1.95 -9.09
C TYR A 198 -15.34 -2.32 -10.54
N ASP A 199 -16.33 -2.77 -11.31
CA ASP A 199 -16.16 -3.19 -12.70
C ASP A 199 -15.78 -2.01 -13.61
N PHE A 200 -16.31 -0.80 -13.33
CA PHE A 200 -15.89 0.43 -14.00
C PHE A 200 -14.40 0.71 -13.79
N TYR A 201 -13.93 0.74 -12.53
CA TYR A 201 -12.51 0.98 -12.25
C TYR A 201 -11.62 -0.13 -12.79
N TYR A 202 -12.00 -1.38 -12.60
CA TYR A 202 -11.24 -2.52 -13.09
C TYR A 202 -11.06 -2.46 -14.61
N SER A 203 -12.15 -2.24 -15.33
CA SER A 203 -12.14 -2.12 -16.80
C SER A 203 -11.29 -0.92 -17.25
N TYR A 204 -11.42 0.24 -16.59
CA TYR A 204 -10.66 1.42 -16.93
C TYR A 204 -9.15 1.23 -16.69
N LEU A 205 -8.77 0.70 -15.54
CA LEU A 205 -7.36 0.47 -15.21
C LEU A 205 -6.75 -0.63 -16.11
N ARG A 206 -7.53 -1.66 -16.45
CA ARG A 206 -7.11 -2.68 -17.42
C ARG A 206 -6.94 -2.10 -18.83
N ALA A 207 -7.82 -1.21 -19.25
CA ALA A 207 -7.69 -0.55 -20.55
C ALA A 207 -6.40 0.29 -20.66
N ILE A 208 -5.96 0.95 -19.59
CA ILE A 208 -4.66 1.63 -19.56
C ILE A 208 -3.54 0.63 -19.80
N ILE A 209 -3.59 -0.54 -19.13
CA ILE A 209 -2.57 -1.59 -19.26
C ILE A 209 -2.56 -2.18 -20.68
N ASP A 210 -3.73 -2.46 -21.23
CA ASP A 210 -3.89 -3.17 -22.50
C ASP A 210 -3.67 -2.26 -23.72
N ASN A 211 -3.79 -0.94 -23.59
CA ASN A 211 -3.64 0.04 -24.68
C ASN A 211 -2.22 0.63 -24.80
N GLU A 212 -1.18 -0.08 -24.38
CA GLU A 212 0.23 0.33 -24.50
C GLU A 212 0.62 1.58 -23.70
N GLU A 213 -0.30 2.28 -23.04
CA GLU A 213 0.00 3.39 -22.13
C GLU A 213 0.64 2.93 -20.83
N ALA A 214 0.42 1.66 -20.49
CA ALA A 214 1.12 1.01 -19.39
C ALA A 214 2.29 0.19 -19.91
N ARG A 215 3.43 0.30 -19.26
CA ARG A 215 4.57 -0.56 -19.56
C ARG A 215 4.50 -1.78 -18.66
N TYR A 216 4.23 -2.93 -19.27
CA TYR A 216 4.38 -4.21 -18.58
C TYR A 216 5.86 -4.42 -18.26
N VAL A 217 6.16 -4.67 -16.99
CA VAL A 217 7.55 -4.90 -16.57
C VAL A 217 7.87 -6.36 -16.72
N ALA A 218 8.39 -6.72 -17.89
CA ALA A 218 8.94 -8.05 -18.10
C ALA A 218 10.29 -8.19 -17.38
N ARG A 219 10.63 -9.42 -16.98
CA ARG A 219 11.89 -9.77 -16.28
C ARG A 219 13.15 -9.24 -16.98
N GLU A 220 13.11 -9.09 -18.31
CA GLU A 220 14.23 -8.60 -19.12
C GLU A 220 14.46 -7.09 -19.00
N THR A 221 13.40 -6.30 -18.71
CA THR A 221 13.50 -4.84 -18.60
C THR A 221 14.24 -4.42 -17.33
N THR A 222 14.19 -5.24 -16.28
CA THR A 222 14.84 -4.98 -14.99
C THR A 222 16.35 -4.83 -15.14
N LYS A 223 16.97 -5.63 -15.99
CA LYS A 223 18.42 -5.58 -16.26
C LYS A 223 18.81 -4.29 -17.00
N LYS A 224 17.95 -3.78 -17.86
CA LYS A 224 18.22 -2.57 -18.65
C LYS A 224 18.13 -1.31 -17.80
N VAL A 225 17.10 -1.18 -16.98
CA VAL A 225 16.92 -0.03 -16.08
C VAL A 225 18.03 0.07 -15.03
N MET A 226 18.53 -1.06 -14.54
CA MET A 226 19.66 -1.09 -13.59
C MET A 226 21.01 -0.71 -14.26
N ASN A 227 21.18 -1.00 -15.54
CA ASN A 227 22.41 -0.69 -16.28
C ASN A 227 22.42 0.75 -16.80
N ASP A 228 21.28 1.30 -17.20
CA ASP A 228 21.17 2.67 -17.71
C ASP A 228 21.18 3.71 -16.56
N GLY A 229 20.75 3.35 -15.35
CA GLY A 229 20.83 4.22 -14.17
C GLY A 229 22.25 4.58 -13.71
N ASN A 230 23.28 3.95 -14.24
CA ASN A 230 24.68 4.31 -14.01
C ASN A 230 25.26 5.30 -15.04
N LYS A 231 24.48 5.75 -16.02
CA LYS A 231 24.96 6.62 -17.09
C LYS A 231 24.20 7.95 -17.27
N ALA A 232 23.17 8.21 -16.47
CA ALA A 232 22.48 9.49 -16.53
C ALA A 232 23.05 10.43 -15.49
N ASP A 233 24.08 11.20 -15.87
CA ASP A 233 24.28 12.54 -15.33
C ASP A 233 23.01 13.33 -15.67
N ILE A 234 22.14 13.49 -14.69
CA ILE A 234 21.01 14.41 -14.79
C ILE A 234 21.61 15.81 -14.61
N THR A 235 21.86 16.48 -15.71
CA THR A 235 21.99 17.94 -15.72
C THR A 235 20.61 18.47 -15.36
N ASP A 236 20.47 18.97 -14.13
CA ASP A 236 19.37 19.82 -13.70
C ASP A 236 19.43 21.12 -14.54
N ASP A 237 18.65 21.18 -15.59
CA ASP A 237 18.26 22.45 -16.17
C ASP A 237 16.98 22.23 -17.01
N GLU A 238 15.88 22.66 -16.46
CA GLU A 238 14.80 23.42 -17.07
C GLU A 238 13.62 23.52 -16.10
N GLY A 239 13.54 24.68 -15.46
CA GLY A 239 12.44 25.06 -14.61
C GLY A 239 11.12 25.10 -15.36
N LEU A 240 10.19 24.23 -14.99
CA LEU A 240 8.78 24.39 -15.30
C LEU A 240 8.10 25.02 -14.09
N THR A 241 8.03 26.34 -14.08
CA THR A 241 7.08 27.08 -13.25
C THR A 241 5.68 26.90 -13.84
N LEU A 242 4.92 25.99 -13.27
CA LEU A 242 3.48 25.91 -13.45
C LEU A 242 2.82 26.47 -12.21
N PHE A 243 2.58 27.80 -12.23
CA PHE A 243 1.44 28.47 -11.55
C PHE A 243 1.50 29.95 -11.97
N GLY A 244 0.72 30.27 -13.00
CA GLY A 244 0.13 31.58 -13.20
C GLY A 244 -1.32 31.48 -12.73
#